data_ecf6889bd09e0ee5d9ff5fe9c34c6904
#
_entry.id   ecf6889bd09e0ee5d9ff5fe9c34c6904
#
_cell.length_a   1.000
_cell.length_b   1.000
_cell.length_c   1.000
_cell.angle_alpha   90.00
_cell.angle_beta   90.00
_cell.angle_gamma   90.00
#
_symmetry.space_group_name_H-M   'P 1'
#
loop_
_entity.id
_entity.type
_entity.pdbx_description
1 polymer ?
#
loop_
_entity_poly.entity_id
_entity_poly.type
_entity_poly.pdbx_seq_one_letter_code
_entity_poly.pdbx_strand_id
1 'polypeptide(L)'
;MTVYLIARMEITDPERFSEYAAKAPTLFAKHGGQYVGGGDAESLEGPAEGRRIAVIKFPDRAAAEAYYNDPDYAPVRAIRWQAAQSELILVDGYDG
;
A
#
# COMPACT_ATOMS: atom_id res chain seq x y z
N MET A 1 -1.22 -15.94 10.41
CA MET A 1 -1.07 -16.13 8.94
C MET A 1 -0.72 -14.81 8.29
N THR A 2 0.36 -14.79 7.54
CA THR A 2 0.82 -13.61 6.82
C THR A 2 -0.24 -13.10 5.84
N VAL A 3 -0.37 -11.79 5.77
CA VAL A 3 -1.28 -11.13 4.84
C VAL A 3 -0.51 -10.08 4.07
N TYR A 4 -0.81 -9.93 2.80
CA TYR A 4 -0.22 -8.89 1.96
C TYR A 4 -1.26 -7.83 1.65
N LEU A 5 -0.88 -6.58 1.86
CA LEU A 5 -1.64 -5.44 1.38
C LEU A 5 -1.03 -5.05 0.04
N ILE A 6 -1.85 -5.07 -0.99
CA ILE A 6 -1.40 -4.71 -2.35
C ILE A 6 -2.12 -3.44 -2.75
N ALA A 7 -1.34 -2.40 -3.03
CA ALA A 7 -1.85 -1.13 -3.49
C ALA A 7 -1.53 -0.97 -4.97
N ARG A 8 -2.52 -0.52 -5.75
CA ARG A 8 -2.38 -0.22 -7.18
C ARG A 8 -2.78 1.23 -7.34
N MET A 9 -1.82 2.08 -7.72
CA MET A 9 -2.00 3.53 -7.65
C MET A 9 -1.69 4.20 -8.97
N GLU A 10 -2.65 4.96 -9.47
CA GLU A 10 -2.44 5.88 -10.58
C GLU A 10 -2.14 7.25 -9.98
N ILE A 11 -0.87 7.64 -9.99
CA ILE A 11 -0.41 8.87 -9.36
C ILE A 11 -0.73 10.05 -10.27
N THR A 12 -1.56 10.98 -9.77
CA THR A 12 -1.97 12.16 -10.52
C THR A 12 -1.24 13.43 -10.08
N ASP A 13 -0.71 13.43 -8.85
CA ASP A 13 0.08 14.52 -8.29
C ASP A 13 1.32 13.95 -7.64
N PRO A 14 2.44 13.81 -8.38
CA PRO A 14 3.65 13.19 -7.84
C PRO A 14 4.25 13.93 -6.65
N GLU A 15 4.17 15.25 -6.63
CA GLU A 15 4.70 16.04 -5.53
C GLU A 15 3.95 15.77 -4.24
N ARG A 16 2.62 15.77 -4.31
CA ARG A 16 1.76 15.46 -3.17
C ARG A 16 1.93 14.00 -2.73
N PHE A 17 2.09 13.10 -3.70
CA PHE A 17 2.31 11.69 -3.40
C PHE A 17 3.62 11.46 -2.64
N SER A 18 4.65 12.28 -2.89
CA SER A 18 5.92 12.21 -2.14
C SER A 18 5.70 12.41 -0.65
N GLU A 19 4.78 13.29 -0.25
CA GLU A 19 4.42 13.47 1.15
C GLU A 19 3.86 12.20 1.76
N TYR A 20 2.97 11.54 1.02
CA TYR A 20 2.38 10.27 1.44
C TYR A 20 3.48 9.22 1.62
N ALA A 21 4.34 9.08 0.62
CA ALA A 21 5.40 8.08 0.61
C ALA A 21 6.41 8.28 1.75
N ALA A 22 6.59 9.53 2.19
CA ALA A 22 7.48 9.84 3.31
C ALA A 22 6.88 9.49 4.67
N LYS A 23 5.55 9.50 4.79
CA LYS A 23 4.84 9.34 6.07
C LYS A 23 4.31 7.93 6.31
N ALA A 24 3.88 7.24 5.26
CA ALA A 24 3.25 5.93 5.39
C ALA A 24 4.14 4.85 6.00
N PRO A 25 5.45 4.76 5.69
CA PRO A 25 6.28 3.67 6.23
C PRO A 25 6.34 3.59 7.75
N THR A 26 6.41 4.71 8.44
CA THR A 26 6.41 4.74 9.90
C THR A 26 5.11 4.15 10.45
N LEU A 27 4.00 4.44 9.78
CA LEU A 27 2.68 3.98 10.22
C LEU A 27 2.47 2.49 9.99
N PHE A 28 2.84 1.95 8.81
CA PHE A 28 2.67 0.52 8.61
C PHE A 28 3.67 -0.28 9.46
N ALA A 29 4.87 0.26 9.72
CA ALA A 29 5.84 -0.39 10.59
C ALA A 29 5.33 -0.48 12.03
N LYS A 30 4.57 0.51 12.48
CA LYS A 30 3.94 0.53 13.81
C LYS A 30 3.05 -0.69 14.03
N HIS A 31 2.45 -1.22 12.97
CA HIS A 31 1.56 -2.38 13.03
C HIS A 31 2.23 -3.66 12.49
N GLY A 32 3.54 -3.68 12.44
CA GLY A 32 4.28 -4.86 11.98
C GLY A 32 4.36 -5.01 10.48
N GLY A 33 3.97 -3.97 9.74
CA GLY A 33 4.04 -3.97 8.29
C GLY A 33 5.45 -3.77 7.77
N GLN A 34 5.75 -4.40 6.66
CA GLN A 34 7.06 -4.36 6.02
C GLN A 34 6.88 -4.24 4.51
N TYR A 35 7.49 -3.23 3.92
CA TYR A 35 7.50 -3.08 2.46
C TYR A 35 8.35 -4.19 1.87
N VAL A 36 7.77 -5.00 1.00
CA VAL A 36 8.45 -6.17 0.44
C VAL A 36 8.60 -6.12 -1.08
N GLY A 37 7.98 -5.17 -1.74
CA GLY A 37 8.13 -5.01 -3.18
C GLY A 37 7.21 -3.94 -3.72
N GLY A 38 7.50 -3.51 -4.94
CA GLY A 38 6.66 -2.52 -5.60
C GLY A 38 7.40 -1.77 -6.69
N GLY A 39 6.80 -0.68 -7.11
CA GLY A 39 7.29 0.14 -8.21
C GLY A 39 6.46 -0.07 -9.46
N ASP A 40 7.06 0.14 -10.62
CA ASP A 40 6.37 -0.05 -11.89
C ASP A 40 6.27 -1.54 -12.20
N ALA A 41 5.07 -1.96 -12.58
CA ALA A 41 4.83 -3.37 -12.87
C ALA A 41 4.94 -3.63 -14.37
N GLU A 42 5.52 -4.77 -14.73
CA GLU A 42 5.58 -5.25 -16.10
C GLU A 42 4.48 -6.28 -16.30
N SER A 43 3.65 -6.08 -17.32
CA SER A 43 2.63 -7.06 -17.65
C SER A 43 3.24 -8.15 -18.54
N LEU A 44 3.19 -9.39 -18.07
CA LEU A 44 3.62 -10.54 -18.86
C LEU A 44 2.53 -11.03 -19.79
N GLU A 45 1.28 -10.75 -19.44
CA GLU A 45 0.12 -11.22 -20.17
C GLU A 45 -1.05 -10.31 -19.87
N GLY A 46 -1.85 -9.98 -20.85
CA GLY A 46 -2.99 -9.09 -20.69
C GLY A 46 -2.63 -7.63 -20.93
N PRO A 47 -3.51 -6.70 -20.58
CA PRO A 47 -3.26 -5.26 -20.78
C PRO A 47 -2.06 -4.78 -19.97
N ALA A 48 -1.36 -3.76 -20.47
CA ALA A 48 -0.24 -3.15 -19.75
C ALA A 48 -0.74 -2.58 -18.42
N GLU A 49 0.03 -2.82 -17.35
CA GLU A 49 -0.24 -2.23 -16.05
C GLU A 49 0.40 -0.85 -15.99
N GLY A 50 -0.40 0.20 -15.96
CA GLY A 50 0.10 1.57 -15.94
C GLY A 50 0.20 2.17 -14.55
N ARG A 51 -0.10 1.39 -13.52
CA ARG A 51 -0.15 1.87 -12.14
C ARG A 51 1.09 1.47 -11.36
N ARG A 52 1.39 2.30 -10.36
CA ARG A 52 2.45 1.97 -9.42
C ARG A 52 1.93 0.97 -8.39
N ILE A 53 2.72 -0.04 -8.11
CA ILE A 53 2.35 -1.12 -7.18
C ILE A 53 3.15 -0.96 -5.89
N ALA A 54 2.52 -1.27 -4.76
CA ALA A 54 3.21 -1.40 -3.48
C ALA A 54 2.69 -2.66 -2.80
N VAL A 55 3.60 -3.46 -2.27
CA VAL A 55 3.27 -4.69 -1.55
C VAL A 55 3.82 -4.58 -0.13
N ILE A 56 2.95 -4.66 0.85
CA ILE A 56 3.30 -4.54 2.26
C ILE A 56 2.86 -5.83 2.96
N LYS A 57 3.79 -6.45 3.65
CA LYS A 57 3.57 -7.68 4.39
C LYS A 57 3.19 -7.37 5.82
N PHE A 58 2.10 -7.96 6.31
CA PHE A 58 1.69 -7.85 7.72
C PHE A 58 1.67 -9.23 8.36
N PRO A 59 1.87 -9.30 9.68
CA PRO A 59 1.87 -10.60 10.38
C PRO A 59 0.53 -11.32 10.32
N ASP A 60 -0.56 -10.55 10.26
CA ASP A 60 -1.91 -11.11 10.15
C ASP A 60 -2.88 -10.03 9.63
N ARG A 61 -4.12 -10.44 9.38
CA ARG A 61 -5.15 -9.55 8.86
C ARG A 61 -5.51 -8.45 9.87
N ALA A 62 -5.54 -8.78 11.14
CA ALA A 62 -5.87 -7.81 12.19
C ALA A 62 -4.87 -6.66 12.21
N ALA A 63 -3.57 -6.96 12.02
CA ALA A 63 -2.52 -5.94 11.96
C ALA A 63 -2.69 -5.02 10.75
N ALA A 64 -3.02 -5.60 9.59
CA ALA A 64 -3.26 -4.81 8.38
C ALA A 64 -4.47 -3.89 8.54
N GLU A 65 -5.55 -4.40 9.11
CA GLU A 65 -6.75 -3.61 9.36
C GLU A 65 -6.50 -2.52 10.40
N ALA A 66 -5.72 -2.84 11.44
CA ALA A 66 -5.35 -1.86 12.47
C ALA A 66 -4.55 -0.70 11.87
N TYR A 67 -3.65 -1.00 10.94
CA TYR A 67 -2.92 0.03 10.19
C TYR A 67 -3.90 0.90 9.40
N TYR A 68 -4.75 0.28 8.60
CA TYR A 68 -5.66 1.02 7.72
C TYR A 68 -6.61 1.92 8.51
N ASN A 69 -7.04 1.48 9.70
CA ASN A 69 -8.00 2.17 10.55
C ASN A 69 -7.34 3.01 11.65
N ASP A 70 -6.01 3.08 11.67
CA ASP A 70 -5.30 3.89 12.66
C ASP A 70 -5.66 5.37 12.50
N PRO A 71 -6.09 6.08 13.57
CA PRO A 71 -6.39 7.50 13.50
C PRO A 71 -5.22 8.34 12.97
N ASP A 72 -3.99 7.90 13.22
CA ASP A 72 -2.79 8.60 12.72
C ASP A 72 -2.61 8.42 11.21
N TYR A 73 -3.14 7.34 10.67
CA TYR A 73 -3.10 7.10 9.23
C TYR A 73 -4.15 7.91 8.46
N ALA A 74 -5.27 8.24 9.09
CA ALA A 74 -6.37 8.94 8.41
C ALA A 74 -5.93 10.21 7.66
N PRO A 75 -5.16 11.13 8.26
CA PRO A 75 -4.69 12.32 7.51
C PRO A 75 -3.68 11.97 6.42
N VAL A 76 -2.88 10.93 6.61
CA VAL A 76 -1.92 10.46 5.61
C VAL A 76 -2.65 9.82 4.44
N ARG A 77 -3.66 9.00 4.72
CA ARG A 77 -4.52 8.41 3.70
C ARG A 77 -5.21 9.48 2.85
N ALA A 78 -5.64 10.57 3.49
CA ALA A 78 -6.26 11.68 2.77
C ALA A 78 -5.29 12.32 1.76
N ILE A 79 -3.99 12.37 2.07
CA ILE A 79 -2.98 12.86 1.14
C ILE A 79 -2.95 11.95 -0.10
N ARG A 80 -2.96 10.63 0.10
CA ARG A 80 -2.98 9.67 -1.01
C ARG A 80 -4.24 9.84 -1.87
N TRP A 81 -5.39 10.04 -1.26
CA TRP A 81 -6.64 10.25 -2.00
C TRP A 81 -6.59 11.49 -2.90
N GLN A 82 -5.86 12.52 -2.47
CA GLN A 82 -5.68 13.73 -3.27
C GLN A 82 -4.64 13.57 -4.38
N ALA A 83 -3.68 12.67 -4.17
CA ALA A 83 -2.50 12.54 -5.04
C ALA A 83 -2.59 11.39 -6.03
N ALA A 84 -3.52 10.45 -5.82
CA ALA A 84 -3.60 9.24 -6.64
C ALA A 84 -5.00 8.66 -6.61
N GLN A 85 -5.34 7.95 -7.70
CA GLN A 85 -6.48 7.04 -7.72
C GLN A 85 -5.92 5.66 -7.39
N SER A 86 -6.44 5.03 -6.34
CA SER A 86 -5.85 3.80 -5.83
C SER A 86 -6.87 2.76 -5.44
N GLU A 87 -6.44 1.52 -5.52
CA GLU A 87 -7.17 0.35 -5.06
C GLU A 87 -6.24 -0.41 -4.12
N LEU A 88 -6.73 -0.72 -2.93
CA LEU A 88 -5.97 -1.47 -1.93
C LEU A 88 -6.73 -2.76 -1.62
N ILE A 89 -6.02 -3.87 -1.69
CA ILE A 89 -6.61 -5.18 -1.38
C ILE A 89 -5.73 -5.91 -0.37
N LEU A 90 -6.36 -6.81 0.37
CA LEU A 90 -5.66 -7.73 1.27
C LEU A 90 -5.72 -9.14 0.68
N VAL A 91 -4.59 -9.80 0.65
CA VAL A 91 -4.46 -11.15 0.13
C VAL A 91 -3.76 -12.01 1.16
N ASP A 92 -4.31 -13.18 1.45
CA ASP A 92 -3.68 -14.12 2.37
C ASP A 92 -2.38 -14.63 1.77
N GLY A 93 -1.33 -14.66 2.58
CA GLY A 93 -0.07 -15.26 2.19
C GLY A 93 -0.15 -16.77 2.31
N TYR A 94 0.76 -17.44 1.62
CA TYR A 94 0.90 -18.89 1.70
C TYR A 94 2.15 -19.18 2.52
N ASP A 95 1.96 -19.77 3.68
CA ASP A 95 3.06 -20.02 4.64
C ASP A 95 3.59 -21.45 4.56
N GLY A 96 3.36 -22.10 3.47
CA GLY A 96 3.85 -23.44 3.25
C GLY A 96 2.81 -24.50 3.24
#